data_3bbf48d0a5c0c1ec91c2eb9452918dc2
#
_entry.id   3bbf48d0a5c0c1ec91c2eb9452918dc2
#
_cell.length_a   1.000
_cell.length_b   1.000
_cell.length_c   1.000
_cell.angle_alpha   90.00
_cell.angle_beta   90.00
_cell.angle_gamma   90.00
#
_symmetry.space_group_name_H-M   'P 1'
#
loop_
_entity.id
_entity.type
_entity.pdbx_description
1 polymer ?
#
loop_
_entity_poly.entity_id
_entity_poly.type
_entity_poly.pdbx_seq_one_letter_code
_entity_poly.pdbx_strand_id
1 'polypeptide(L)'
;PSVEGLSDADGAATLSAVVAATVAAGARHFPTPVSRVLVTGGGRHNATLMRMLAERLGTRVAPVEEAGLDGDMLEAQAFGWLAARVMRGLPTSGPSTTAVPDPCCGGRISYPRSGRGFFVTRP
;
A
#
# COMPACT_ATOMS: atom_id res chain seq x y z
N PRO A 1 21.54 3.28 3.93
CA PRO A 1 22.76 2.61 3.51
C PRO A 1 23.11 3.01 2.08
N SER A 2 24.39 3.31 1.83
CA SER A 2 24.89 3.53 0.49
C SER A 2 25.08 2.17 -0.21
N VAL A 3 24.72 2.09 -1.48
CA VAL A 3 24.96 0.94 -2.34
C VAL A 3 26.11 1.19 -3.33
N GLU A 4 26.77 2.35 -3.21
CA GLU A 4 27.93 2.69 -4.01
C GLU A 4 29.06 1.68 -3.80
N GLY A 5 29.67 1.23 -4.91
CA GLY A 5 30.75 0.25 -4.90
C GLY A 5 30.34 -1.21 -4.73
N LEU A 6 29.04 -1.49 -4.60
CA LEU A 6 28.52 -2.86 -4.61
C LEU A 6 28.29 -3.34 -6.05
N SER A 7 28.33 -4.65 -6.24
CA SER A 7 27.80 -5.24 -7.48
C SER A 7 26.29 -5.00 -7.58
N ASP A 8 25.72 -5.06 -8.79
CA ASP A 8 24.27 -4.91 -8.99
C ASP A 8 23.47 -5.91 -8.16
N ALA A 9 23.96 -7.14 -8.04
CA ALA A 9 23.32 -8.18 -7.23
C ALA A 9 23.36 -7.87 -5.74
N ASP A 10 24.50 -7.42 -5.22
CA ASP A 10 24.65 -7.05 -3.81
C ASP A 10 23.87 -5.78 -3.48
N GLY A 11 23.85 -4.82 -4.41
CA GLY A 11 23.05 -3.60 -4.31
C GLY A 11 21.56 -3.91 -4.22
N ALA A 12 21.05 -4.75 -5.11
CA ALA A 12 19.64 -5.18 -5.11
C ALA A 12 19.28 -5.97 -3.85
N ALA A 13 20.16 -6.88 -3.41
CA ALA A 13 19.96 -7.62 -2.17
C ALA A 13 19.95 -6.70 -0.94
N THR A 14 20.86 -5.72 -0.90
CA THR A 14 20.92 -4.72 0.17
C THR A 14 19.65 -3.90 0.24
N LEU A 15 19.14 -3.39 -0.88
CA LEU A 15 17.90 -2.62 -0.93
C LEU A 15 16.70 -3.47 -0.51
N SER A 16 16.63 -4.72 -0.93
CA SER A 16 15.58 -5.65 -0.49
C SER A 16 15.64 -5.90 1.01
N ALA A 17 16.84 -6.04 1.56
CA ALA A 17 17.05 -6.23 3.00
C ALA A 17 16.65 -4.98 3.81
N VAL A 18 16.88 -3.78 3.26
CA VAL A 18 16.42 -2.51 3.89
C VAL A 18 14.90 -2.46 3.94
N VAL A 19 14.22 -2.79 2.84
CA VAL A 19 12.75 -2.85 2.82
C VAL A 19 12.23 -3.82 3.87
N ALA A 20 12.76 -5.05 3.90
CA ALA A 20 12.35 -6.06 4.86
C ALA A 20 12.61 -5.63 6.32
N ALA A 21 13.75 -4.99 6.59
CA ALA A 21 14.09 -4.46 7.91
C ALA A 21 13.16 -3.33 8.35
N THR A 22 12.80 -2.44 7.44
CA THR A 22 11.89 -1.32 7.72
C THR A 22 10.48 -1.82 8.05
N VAL A 23 9.97 -2.78 7.29
CA VAL A 23 8.67 -3.40 7.58
C VAL A 23 8.70 -4.11 8.94
N ALA A 24 9.74 -4.89 9.21
CA ALA A 24 9.89 -5.57 10.50
C ALA A 24 9.99 -4.59 11.68
N ALA A 25 10.69 -3.46 11.49
CA ALA A 25 10.72 -2.40 12.50
C ALA A 25 9.34 -1.77 12.73
N GLY A 26 8.48 -1.71 11.72
CA GLY A 26 7.09 -1.26 11.83
C GLY A 26 6.20 -2.23 12.59
N ALA A 27 6.49 -3.52 12.57
CA ALA A 27 5.68 -4.54 13.24
C ALA A 27 5.57 -4.35 14.77
N ARG A 28 6.54 -3.69 15.40
CA ARG A 28 6.47 -3.31 16.83
C ARG A 28 5.31 -2.38 17.18
N HIS A 29 4.72 -1.72 16.19
CA HIS A 29 3.59 -0.81 16.36
C HIS A 29 2.24 -1.50 16.12
N PHE A 30 2.23 -2.78 15.80
CA PHE A 30 0.98 -3.52 15.65
C PHE A 30 0.28 -3.63 17.01
N PRO A 31 -1.03 -3.40 17.07
CA PRO A 31 -1.79 -3.43 18.33
C PRO A 31 -1.83 -4.84 18.95
N THR A 32 -1.67 -5.87 18.12
CA THR A 32 -1.63 -7.28 18.52
C THR A 32 -0.67 -8.06 17.61
N PRO A 33 -0.09 -9.16 18.09
CA PRO A 33 0.70 -10.05 17.23
C PRO A 33 -0.14 -10.56 16.05
N VAL A 34 0.46 -10.57 14.86
CA VAL A 34 -0.19 -11.07 13.66
C VAL A 34 0.34 -12.47 13.30
N SER A 35 -0.56 -13.35 12.89
CA SER A 35 -0.21 -14.71 12.48
C SER A 35 0.20 -14.80 11.01
N ARG A 36 -0.13 -13.79 10.22
CA ARG A 36 0.15 -13.74 8.78
C ARG A 36 0.26 -12.29 8.30
N VAL A 37 1.21 -12.05 7.39
CA VAL A 37 1.34 -10.80 6.64
C VAL A 37 1.07 -11.07 5.17
N LEU A 38 0.18 -10.29 4.57
CA LEU A 38 -0.14 -10.37 3.15
C LEU A 38 0.55 -9.23 2.41
N VAL A 39 1.21 -9.56 1.29
CA VAL A 39 1.91 -8.59 0.44
C VAL A 39 1.13 -8.38 -0.85
N THR A 40 0.91 -7.14 -1.20
CA THR A 40 0.29 -6.71 -2.47
C THR A 40 1.28 -5.91 -3.32
N GLY A 41 0.89 -5.59 -4.55
CA GLY A 41 1.73 -4.88 -5.50
C GLY A 41 2.90 -5.72 -6.02
N GLY A 42 3.77 -5.13 -6.84
CA GLY A 42 4.85 -5.84 -7.54
C GLY A 42 5.86 -6.54 -6.64
N GLY A 43 6.02 -6.07 -5.39
CA GLY A 43 6.95 -6.66 -4.42
C GLY A 43 6.65 -8.13 -4.09
N ARG A 44 5.39 -8.56 -4.19
CA ARG A 44 4.96 -9.94 -3.91
C ARG A 44 5.55 -10.97 -4.90
N HIS A 45 5.99 -10.53 -6.09
CA HIS A 45 6.66 -11.36 -7.08
C HIS A 45 8.17 -11.51 -6.85
N ASN A 46 8.74 -10.72 -5.95
CA ASN A 46 10.14 -10.80 -5.59
C ASN A 46 10.35 -11.86 -4.50
N ALA A 47 10.73 -13.07 -4.90
CA ALA A 47 10.94 -14.18 -3.98
C ALA A 47 11.98 -13.89 -2.88
N THR A 48 13.03 -13.11 -3.21
CA THR A 48 14.05 -12.71 -2.24
C THR A 48 13.47 -11.79 -1.17
N LEU A 49 12.69 -10.79 -1.58
CA LEU A 49 12.01 -9.88 -0.65
C LEU A 49 11.02 -10.64 0.24
N MET A 50 10.19 -11.52 -0.34
CA MET A 50 9.22 -12.32 0.41
C MET A 50 9.89 -13.19 1.46
N ARG A 51 10.99 -13.84 1.13
CA ARG A 51 11.79 -14.63 2.07
C ARG A 51 12.38 -13.77 3.19
N MET A 52 13.00 -12.63 2.84
CA MET A 52 13.60 -11.71 3.82
C MET A 52 12.55 -11.12 4.77
N LEU A 53 11.33 -10.83 4.27
CA LEU A 53 10.21 -10.40 5.11
C LEU A 53 9.81 -11.48 6.11
N ALA A 54 9.65 -12.73 5.65
CA ALA A 54 9.27 -13.84 6.52
C ALA A 54 10.31 -14.09 7.63
N GLU A 55 11.59 -14.09 7.26
CA GLU A 55 12.71 -14.27 8.20
C GLU A 55 12.74 -13.17 9.27
N ARG A 56 12.56 -11.91 8.86
CA ARG A 56 12.65 -10.78 9.79
C ARG A 56 11.41 -10.57 10.65
N LEU A 57 10.25 -10.90 10.13
CA LEU A 57 8.98 -10.80 10.87
C LEU A 57 8.73 -12.00 11.78
N GLY A 58 9.41 -13.13 11.53
CA GLY A 58 9.18 -14.36 12.27
C GLY A 58 7.75 -14.91 12.13
N THR A 59 7.06 -14.54 11.05
CA THR A 59 5.68 -14.96 10.78
C THR A 59 5.48 -15.31 9.30
N ARG A 60 4.35 -15.96 8.99
CA ARG A 60 4.02 -16.29 7.60
C ARG A 60 3.84 -15.03 6.77
N VAL A 61 4.58 -14.93 5.68
CA VAL A 61 4.41 -13.90 4.66
C VAL A 61 3.92 -14.58 3.39
N ALA A 62 2.85 -14.05 2.82
CA ALA A 62 2.20 -14.63 1.65
C ALA A 62 1.70 -13.54 0.68
N PRO A 63 1.53 -13.83 -0.61
CA PRO A 63 0.88 -12.92 -1.53
C PRO A 63 -0.60 -12.77 -1.17
N VAL A 64 -1.15 -11.59 -1.47
CA VAL A 64 -2.54 -11.24 -1.12
C VAL A 64 -3.58 -12.12 -1.80
N GLU A 65 -3.22 -12.79 -2.88
CA GLU A 65 -4.04 -13.78 -3.60
C GLU A 65 -4.47 -14.95 -2.71
N GLU A 66 -3.68 -15.29 -1.68
CA GLU A 66 -4.09 -16.31 -0.69
C GLU A 66 -5.32 -15.92 0.13
N ALA A 67 -5.66 -14.64 0.13
CA ALA A 67 -6.90 -14.14 0.73
C ALA A 67 -8.02 -13.91 -0.30
N GLY A 68 -7.84 -14.36 -1.55
CA GLY A 68 -8.80 -14.18 -2.63
C GLY A 68 -8.85 -12.76 -3.19
N LEU A 69 -7.82 -11.95 -2.95
CA LEU A 69 -7.71 -10.58 -3.45
C LEU A 69 -6.79 -10.55 -4.67
N ASP A 70 -7.00 -9.57 -5.54
CA ASP A 70 -6.16 -9.34 -6.72
C ASP A 70 -5.06 -8.34 -6.37
N GLY A 71 -3.81 -8.81 -6.27
CA GLY A 71 -2.67 -8.01 -5.87
C GLY A 71 -2.26 -6.94 -6.89
N ASP A 72 -2.65 -7.05 -8.14
CA ASP A 72 -2.41 -6.04 -9.17
C ASP A 72 -3.49 -4.95 -9.16
N MET A 73 -4.71 -5.31 -8.78
CA MET A 73 -5.86 -4.41 -8.82
C MET A 73 -6.21 -3.79 -7.48
N LEU A 74 -5.68 -4.28 -6.37
CA LEU A 74 -6.06 -3.85 -5.02
C LEU A 74 -5.85 -2.35 -4.79
N GLU A 75 -4.75 -1.79 -5.28
CA GLU A 75 -4.47 -0.35 -5.19
C GLU A 75 -5.46 0.46 -6.04
N ALA A 76 -5.74 0.02 -7.27
CA ALA A 76 -6.73 0.67 -8.13
C ALA A 76 -8.13 0.63 -7.51
N GLN A 77 -8.52 -0.48 -6.88
CA GLN A 77 -9.78 -0.60 -6.15
C GLN A 77 -9.83 0.36 -4.95
N ALA A 78 -8.74 0.49 -4.19
CA ALA A 78 -8.66 1.42 -3.07
C ALA A 78 -8.82 2.87 -3.53
N PHE A 79 -8.14 3.27 -4.60
CA PHE A 79 -8.29 4.62 -5.16
C PHE A 79 -9.67 4.85 -5.77
N GLY A 80 -10.26 3.85 -6.43
CA GLY A 80 -11.64 3.92 -6.92
C GLY A 80 -12.64 4.13 -5.79
N TRP A 81 -12.46 3.44 -4.66
CA TRP A 81 -13.28 3.63 -3.46
C TRP A 81 -13.12 5.03 -2.87
N LEU A 82 -11.87 5.53 -2.75
CA LEU A 82 -11.61 6.89 -2.27
C LEU A 82 -12.24 7.95 -3.18
N ALA A 83 -12.13 7.79 -4.50
CA ALA A 83 -12.75 8.69 -5.47
C ALA A 83 -14.28 8.74 -5.29
N ALA A 84 -14.93 7.60 -5.11
CA ALA A 84 -16.36 7.54 -4.86
C ALA A 84 -16.75 8.26 -3.56
N ARG A 85 -15.92 8.17 -2.50
CA ARG A 85 -16.13 8.91 -1.26
C ARG A 85 -16.01 10.41 -1.46
N VAL A 86 -14.96 10.86 -2.17
CA VAL A 86 -14.76 12.30 -2.51
C VAL A 86 -15.96 12.84 -3.27
N MET A 87 -16.44 12.11 -4.28
CA MET A 87 -17.62 12.53 -5.06
C MET A 87 -18.89 12.65 -4.22
N ARG A 88 -19.00 11.88 -3.15
CA ARG A 88 -20.16 11.89 -2.24
C ARG A 88 -19.96 12.80 -1.02
N GLY A 89 -18.85 13.52 -0.91
CA GLY A 89 -18.53 14.35 0.25
C GLY A 89 -18.35 13.55 1.54
N LEU A 90 -17.99 12.25 1.44
CA LEU A 90 -17.77 11.38 2.59
C LEU A 90 -16.31 11.47 3.07
N PRO A 91 -16.05 11.27 4.36
CA PRO A 91 -14.70 11.27 4.90
C PRO A 91 -13.83 10.21 4.20
N THR A 92 -12.61 10.59 3.84
CA THR A 92 -11.58 9.71 3.26
C THR A 92 -10.60 9.22 4.32
N SER A 93 -10.65 9.79 5.50
CA SER A 93 -9.77 9.46 6.63
C SER A 93 -10.56 9.53 7.94
N GLY A 94 -10.12 8.78 8.93
CA GLY A 94 -10.77 8.71 10.24
C GLY A 94 -9.83 8.20 11.33
N PRO A 95 -10.22 8.33 12.62
CA PRO A 95 -9.38 7.96 13.75
C PRO A 95 -8.87 6.52 13.70
N SER A 96 -9.70 5.59 13.26
CA SER A 96 -9.35 4.16 13.18
C SER A 96 -8.45 3.79 11.99
N THR A 97 -8.24 4.71 11.04
CA THR A 97 -7.46 4.43 9.81
C THR A 97 -6.16 5.20 9.74
N THR A 98 -6.17 6.47 10.09
CA THR A 98 -5.02 7.37 9.94
C THR A 98 -4.71 8.14 11.22
N ALA A 99 -5.35 7.81 12.33
CA ALA A 99 -5.20 8.44 13.64
C ALA A 99 -5.47 9.95 13.65
N VAL A 100 -6.25 10.46 12.71
CA VAL A 100 -6.73 11.85 12.76
C VAL A 100 -7.76 11.99 13.88
N PRO A 101 -7.84 13.15 14.57
CA PRO A 101 -8.77 13.33 15.70
C PRO A 101 -10.23 13.09 15.33
N ASP A 102 -10.64 13.61 14.17
CA ASP A 102 -12.01 13.50 13.67
C ASP A 102 -12.02 13.06 12.22
N PRO A 103 -13.12 12.41 11.73
CA PRO A 103 -13.27 12.07 10.34
C PRO A 103 -13.11 13.29 9.44
N CYS A 104 -12.21 13.24 8.47
CA CYS A 104 -11.97 14.34 7.55
C CYS A 104 -12.16 13.95 6.09
N CYS A 105 -12.71 14.88 5.31
CA CYS A 105 -12.81 14.78 3.88
C CYS A 105 -11.49 15.22 3.25
N GLY A 106 -11.09 14.55 2.18
CA GLY A 106 -9.90 14.87 1.39
C GLY A 106 -10.19 14.72 -0.08
N GLY A 107 -9.20 15.05 -0.89
CA GLY A 107 -9.30 14.94 -2.34
C GLY A 107 -9.92 16.17 -3.00
N ARG A 108 -9.67 16.28 -4.32
CA ARG A 108 -10.17 17.36 -5.17
C ARG A 108 -10.70 16.77 -6.47
N ILE A 109 -11.88 17.19 -6.86
CA ILE A 109 -12.44 16.88 -8.18
C ILE A 109 -11.93 17.93 -9.17
N SER A 110 -11.21 17.49 -10.20
CA SER A 110 -10.78 18.33 -11.32
C SER A 110 -11.61 18.03 -12.55
N TYR A 111 -12.17 19.06 -13.16
CA TYR A 111 -12.90 18.94 -14.40
C TYR A 111 -11.99 19.31 -15.57
N PRO A 112 -12.08 18.64 -16.73
CA PRO A 112 -11.36 19.06 -17.90
C PRO A 112 -11.78 20.48 -18.29
N ARG A 113 -10.82 21.33 -18.64
CA ARG A 113 -11.13 22.64 -19.25
C ARG A 113 -11.91 22.37 -20.52
N SER A 114 -13.07 23.00 -20.64
CA SER A 114 -14.09 22.76 -21.65
C SER A 114 -13.54 22.71 -23.07
N GLY A 115 -13.40 21.49 -23.56
CA GLY A 115 -13.25 21.14 -24.96
C GLY A 115 -14.15 19.95 -25.20
N ARG A 116 -15.41 20.20 -25.59
CA ARG A 116 -16.44 19.23 -26.03
C ARG A 116 -16.62 17.97 -25.17
N GLY A 117 -17.62 17.99 -24.32
CA GLY A 117 -18.56 16.88 -24.10
C GLY A 117 -18.08 15.65 -23.34
N PHE A 118 -17.92 15.74 -22.01
CA PHE A 118 -18.36 14.66 -21.13
C PHE A 118 -19.40 15.27 -20.18
N PHE A 119 -20.64 14.87 -20.35
CA PHE A 119 -21.73 15.28 -19.46
C PHE A 119 -21.59 14.51 -18.15
N VAL A 120 -21.07 15.14 -17.11
CA VAL A 120 -21.37 14.76 -15.74
C VAL A 120 -22.43 15.73 -15.27
N THR A 121 -23.68 15.31 -15.27
CA THR A 121 -24.76 16.02 -14.61
C THR A 121 -24.43 16.09 -13.12
N ARG A 122 -24.34 17.32 -12.59
CA ARG A 122 -24.29 17.54 -11.14
C ARG A 122 -25.58 16.99 -10.52
N PRO A 123 -25.50 16.32 -9.35
CA PRO A 123 -26.66 16.08 -8.50
C PRO A 123 -27.20 17.41 -7.97
#